data_ef87322dd954fd0fd0b61973c3fc5376
#
_entry.id   ef87322dd954fd0fd0b61973c3fc5376
#
_cell.length_a   1.000
_cell.length_b   1.000
_cell.length_c   1.000
_cell.angle_alpha   90.00
_cell.angle_beta   90.00
_cell.angle_gamma   90.00
#
_symmetry.space_group_name_H-M   'P 1'
#
loop_
_entity.id
_entity.type
_entity.pdbx_description
1 polymer ?
#
loop_
_entity_poly.entity_id
_entity_poly.type
_entity_poly.pdbx_seq_one_letter_code
_entity_poly.pdbx_strand_id
1 'polypeptide(L)'
;MRGWSRARWDEWRSGLWKWGRNRSEDEILSYLYKRRGLLDGVVLTGGEPLLQTDAGELLRKIRNLGYAVKLDTNGSFPDRLAALLDAGLVDYVAMDIKNRPEKYKETAGCTDAQLAAVCRSVDLLLTGRVDYEFRTTVTGRLHTPADIGAAAAW
;
A
#
# COMPACT_ATOMS: atom_id res chain seq x y z
N MET A 1 -9.48 -18.47 -7.95
CA MET A 1 -9.46 -17.21 -7.19
C MET A 1 -9.95 -16.12 -8.13
N ARG A 2 -10.96 -15.32 -7.78
CA ARG A 2 -11.40 -14.20 -8.62
C ARG A 2 -10.49 -13.02 -8.25
N GLY A 3 -9.62 -12.60 -9.18
CA GLY A 3 -8.75 -11.44 -9.00
C GLY A 3 -9.55 -10.18 -8.68
N TRP A 4 -9.07 -9.39 -7.76
CA TRP A 4 -9.65 -8.10 -7.42
C TRP A 4 -9.22 -7.09 -8.47
N SER A 5 -10.17 -6.53 -9.24
CA SER A 5 -9.90 -5.50 -10.22
C SER A 5 -9.80 -4.12 -9.56
N ARG A 6 -9.05 -3.20 -10.19
CA ARG A 6 -8.95 -1.78 -9.78
C ARG A 6 -10.33 -1.14 -9.56
N ALA A 7 -11.30 -1.41 -10.44
CA ALA A 7 -12.67 -0.89 -10.33
C ALA A 7 -13.33 -1.28 -9.00
N ARG A 8 -13.08 -2.50 -8.51
CA ARG A 8 -13.64 -2.99 -7.25
C ARG A 8 -13.03 -2.31 -6.03
N TRP A 9 -11.77 -1.88 -6.10
CA TRP A 9 -11.14 -1.07 -5.06
C TRP A 9 -11.62 0.40 -5.09
N ASP A 10 -11.95 0.95 -6.25
CA ASP A 10 -12.47 2.30 -6.38
C ASP A 10 -13.90 2.43 -5.83
N GLU A 11 -14.76 1.43 -6.01
CA GLU A 11 -16.07 1.34 -5.35
C GLU A 11 -15.94 1.31 -3.82
N TRP A 12 -14.87 0.73 -3.32
CA TRP A 12 -14.62 0.57 -1.89
C TRP A 12 -14.22 1.87 -1.18
N ARG A 13 -13.64 2.85 -1.89
CA ARG A 13 -13.26 4.17 -1.36
C ARG A 13 -14.45 4.98 -0.81
N SER A 14 -15.67 4.71 -1.24
CA SER A 14 -16.87 5.41 -0.76
C SER A 14 -17.25 5.06 0.68
N GLY A 15 -16.69 3.99 1.25
CA GLY A 15 -16.98 3.49 2.61
C GLY A 15 -15.88 3.72 3.64
N LEU A 16 -14.96 4.68 3.43
CA LEU A 16 -13.84 4.95 4.33
C LEU A 16 -14.28 5.33 5.75
N TRP A 17 -14.21 4.37 6.67
CA TRP A 17 -14.30 4.62 8.09
C TRP A 17 -12.96 5.12 8.63
N LYS A 18 -12.92 6.41 9.01
CA LYS A 18 -11.81 6.97 9.79
C LYS A 18 -11.97 6.54 11.24
N TRP A 19 -11.18 5.58 11.68
CA TRP A 19 -11.09 5.23 13.08
C TRP A 19 -10.30 6.33 13.81
N GLY A 20 -11.00 7.19 14.51
CA GLY A 20 -10.38 8.15 15.41
C GLY A 20 -9.98 7.45 16.71
N ARG A 21 -8.70 7.59 17.09
CA ARG A 21 -8.01 7.18 18.32
C ARG A 21 -7.82 5.67 18.54
N ASN A 22 -6.59 5.36 18.97
CA ASN A 22 -6.02 4.10 19.42
C ASN A 22 -7.04 3.00 19.77
N ARG A 23 -7.33 2.15 18.79
CA ARG A 23 -8.05 0.89 18.98
C ARG A 23 -7.05 -0.21 19.21
N SER A 24 -7.33 -1.12 20.12
CA SER A 24 -6.55 -2.33 20.29
C SER A 24 -6.76 -3.25 19.08
N GLU A 25 -5.79 -4.14 18.84
CA GLU A 25 -5.90 -5.17 17.79
C GLU A 25 -7.17 -6.01 18.00
N ASP A 26 -7.47 -6.39 19.25
CA ASP A 26 -8.66 -7.17 19.61
C ASP A 26 -9.97 -6.45 19.25
N GLU A 27 -10.04 -5.13 19.46
CA GLU A 27 -11.20 -4.33 19.06
C GLU A 27 -11.38 -4.33 17.53
N ILE A 28 -10.27 -4.21 16.78
CA ILE A 28 -10.27 -4.24 15.30
C ILE A 28 -10.74 -5.61 14.83
N LEU A 29 -10.16 -6.68 15.32
CA LEU A 29 -10.51 -8.05 14.93
C LEU A 29 -11.95 -8.41 15.31
N SER A 30 -12.41 -7.99 16.50
CA SER A 30 -13.82 -8.16 16.92
C SER A 30 -14.78 -7.41 16.00
N TYR A 31 -14.44 -6.18 15.61
CA TYR A 31 -15.21 -5.41 14.64
C TYR A 31 -15.29 -6.11 13.29
N LEU A 32 -14.16 -6.57 12.76
CA LEU A 32 -14.11 -7.29 11.49
C LEU A 32 -14.88 -8.61 11.56
N TYR A 33 -14.72 -9.36 12.65
CA TYR A 33 -15.46 -10.61 12.85
C TYR A 33 -16.98 -10.42 12.71
N LYS A 34 -17.54 -9.37 13.32
CA LYS A 34 -18.97 -9.04 13.26
C LYS A 34 -19.44 -8.58 11.87
N ARG A 35 -18.50 -8.26 10.96
CA ARG A 35 -18.80 -7.74 9.61
C ARG A 35 -18.41 -8.68 8.48
N ARG A 36 -18.14 -9.93 8.81
CA ARG A 36 -17.92 -10.96 7.78
C ARG A 36 -19.16 -11.09 6.89
N GLY A 37 -18.91 -11.11 5.57
CA GLY A 37 -19.98 -11.13 4.56
C GLY A 37 -20.65 -9.78 4.27
N LEU A 38 -20.32 -8.72 5.06
CA LEU A 38 -20.73 -7.34 4.80
C LEU A 38 -19.63 -6.50 4.18
N LEU A 39 -18.36 -6.78 4.53
CA LEU A 39 -17.18 -6.14 3.97
C LEU A 39 -16.40 -7.17 3.16
N ASP A 40 -15.89 -6.75 2.02
CA ASP A 40 -15.12 -7.60 1.12
C ASP A 40 -13.62 -7.65 1.47
N GLY A 41 -13.08 -6.60 2.06
CA GLY A 41 -11.65 -6.51 2.36
C GLY A 41 -11.29 -5.42 3.34
N VAL A 42 -10.01 -5.34 3.62
CA VAL A 42 -9.40 -4.38 4.56
C VAL A 42 -8.23 -3.66 3.87
N VAL A 43 -8.13 -2.36 4.05
CA VAL A 43 -6.93 -1.60 3.65
C VAL A 43 -6.06 -1.35 4.87
N LEU A 44 -4.82 -1.83 4.82
CA LEU A 44 -3.79 -1.44 5.75
C LEU A 44 -3.10 -0.18 5.20
N THR A 45 -3.28 0.92 5.89
CA THR A 45 -2.77 2.25 5.51
C THR A 45 -2.39 3.04 6.77
N GLY A 46 -1.91 4.27 6.61
CA GLY A 46 -1.54 5.13 7.72
C GLY A 46 -0.42 6.07 7.31
N GLY A 47 0.57 6.33 8.17
CA GLY A 47 1.83 6.96 7.78
C GLY A 47 2.59 6.03 6.82
N GLU A 48 3.35 5.11 7.36
CA GLU A 48 3.90 3.96 6.62
C GLU A 48 3.61 2.69 7.43
N PRO A 49 2.67 1.85 6.98
CA PRO A 49 2.26 0.68 7.76
C PRO A 49 3.39 -0.36 7.93
N LEU A 50 4.32 -0.42 6.98
CA LEU A 50 5.46 -1.33 7.05
C LEU A 50 6.54 -0.90 8.06
N LEU A 51 6.41 0.24 8.74
CA LEU A 51 7.18 0.57 9.94
C LEU A 51 6.85 -0.38 11.10
N GLN A 52 5.60 -0.84 11.17
CA GLN A 52 5.16 -1.75 12.23
C GLN A 52 5.71 -3.15 11.96
N THR A 53 6.40 -3.71 12.95
CA THR A 53 7.03 -5.03 12.83
C THR A 53 6.04 -6.17 12.87
N ASP A 54 4.88 -5.95 13.45
CA ASP A 54 3.77 -6.89 13.64
C ASP A 54 2.71 -6.84 12.52
N ALA A 55 2.88 -5.95 11.52
CA ALA A 55 1.94 -5.81 10.40
C ALA A 55 1.60 -7.16 9.73
N GLY A 56 2.60 -8.03 9.54
CA GLY A 56 2.38 -9.36 8.95
C GLY A 56 1.52 -10.28 9.83
N GLU A 57 1.64 -10.18 11.15
CA GLU A 57 0.82 -10.96 12.07
C GLU A 57 -0.64 -10.48 12.04
N LEU A 58 -0.86 -9.17 12.09
CA LEU A 58 -2.19 -8.57 11.97
C LEU A 58 -2.85 -8.97 10.64
N LEU A 59 -2.13 -8.87 9.52
CA LEU A 59 -2.67 -9.22 8.20
C LEU A 59 -3.03 -10.70 8.12
N ARG A 60 -2.25 -11.60 8.74
CA ARG A 60 -2.59 -13.03 8.80
C ARG A 60 -3.90 -13.26 9.56
N LYS A 61 -4.12 -12.56 10.69
CA LYS A 61 -5.38 -12.64 11.45
C LYS A 61 -6.56 -12.13 10.61
N ILE A 62 -6.39 -11.03 9.87
CA ILE A 62 -7.40 -10.47 8.97
C ILE A 62 -7.74 -11.44 7.84
N ARG A 63 -6.74 -12.05 7.21
CA ARG A 63 -6.97 -13.07 6.16
C ARG A 63 -7.68 -14.31 6.68
N ASN A 64 -7.38 -14.74 7.89
CA ASN A 64 -8.08 -15.87 8.53
C ASN A 64 -9.58 -15.59 8.78
N LEU A 65 -9.98 -14.32 8.83
CA LEU A 65 -11.39 -13.92 8.85
C LEU A 65 -12.04 -13.94 7.46
N GLY A 66 -11.28 -14.18 6.39
CA GLY A 66 -11.77 -14.28 5.01
C GLY A 66 -11.72 -12.98 4.22
N TYR A 67 -11.08 -11.94 4.72
CA TYR A 67 -10.96 -10.66 4.03
C TYR A 67 -9.85 -10.65 2.98
N ALA A 68 -10.10 -9.95 1.87
CA ALA A 68 -9.04 -9.48 1.00
C ALA A 68 -8.27 -8.33 1.66
N VAL A 69 -6.99 -8.19 1.34
CA VAL A 69 -6.11 -7.18 1.91
C VAL A 69 -5.52 -6.29 0.83
N LYS A 70 -5.71 -4.98 0.99
CA LYS A 70 -4.97 -3.96 0.26
C LYS A 70 -3.93 -3.32 1.18
N LEU A 71 -2.73 -3.11 0.67
CA LEU A 71 -1.66 -2.38 1.34
C LEU A 71 -1.43 -1.05 0.64
N ASP A 72 -1.48 0.05 1.38
CA ASP A 72 -1.01 1.36 0.94
C ASP A 72 0.37 1.61 1.55
N THR A 73 1.41 1.85 0.72
CA THR A 73 2.79 2.01 1.19
C THR A 73 3.55 3.08 0.40
N ASN A 74 4.57 3.66 1.01
CA ASN A 74 5.51 4.56 0.33
C ASN A 74 6.71 3.82 -0.29
N GLY A 75 6.77 2.49 -0.15
CA GLY A 75 7.83 1.66 -0.73
C GLY A 75 9.18 1.68 -0.01
N SER A 76 9.30 2.31 1.15
CA SER A 76 10.58 2.41 1.88
C SER A 76 11.07 1.10 2.51
N PHE A 77 10.24 0.04 2.52
CA PHE A 77 10.54 -1.23 3.18
C PHE A 77 10.40 -2.43 2.22
N PRO A 78 11.25 -2.53 1.16
CA PRO A 78 11.11 -3.57 0.13
C PRO A 78 11.18 -5.00 0.69
N ASP A 79 12.04 -5.25 1.68
CA ASP A 79 12.19 -6.59 2.25
C ASP A 79 10.93 -7.02 3.04
N ARG A 80 10.29 -6.09 3.74
CA ARG A 80 9.02 -6.35 4.43
C ARG A 80 7.87 -6.52 3.43
N LEU A 81 7.85 -5.71 2.37
CA LEU A 81 6.88 -5.85 1.27
C LEU A 81 7.03 -7.24 0.64
N ALA A 82 8.25 -7.64 0.28
CA ALA A 82 8.53 -8.96 -0.29
C ALA A 82 8.03 -10.09 0.63
N ALA A 83 8.32 -10.01 1.93
CA ALA A 83 7.88 -11.01 2.89
C ALA A 83 6.35 -11.15 2.99
N LEU A 84 5.61 -10.03 2.90
CA LEU A 84 4.14 -10.06 2.86
C LEU A 84 3.60 -10.69 1.58
N LEU A 85 4.23 -10.40 0.43
CA LEU A 85 3.86 -10.99 -0.86
C LEU A 85 4.18 -12.48 -0.90
N ASP A 86 5.36 -12.89 -0.41
CA ASP A 86 5.77 -14.29 -0.32
C ASP A 86 4.83 -15.13 0.57
N ALA A 87 4.33 -14.52 1.64
CA ALA A 87 3.37 -15.14 2.54
C ALA A 87 1.92 -15.09 2.02
N GLY A 88 1.64 -14.49 0.87
CA GLY A 88 0.30 -14.36 0.29
C GLY A 88 -0.66 -13.56 1.18
N LEU A 89 -0.15 -12.56 1.91
CA LEU A 89 -0.92 -11.79 2.88
C LEU A 89 -1.57 -10.54 2.28
N VAL A 90 -1.21 -10.17 1.05
CA VAL A 90 -1.69 -8.97 0.36
C VAL A 90 -2.22 -9.34 -1.02
N ASP A 91 -3.39 -8.84 -1.37
CA ASP A 91 -4.05 -9.07 -2.67
C ASP A 91 -3.90 -7.88 -3.62
N TYR A 92 -3.60 -6.70 -3.09
CA TYR A 92 -3.41 -5.47 -3.87
C TYR A 92 -2.46 -4.51 -3.17
N VAL A 93 -1.56 -3.89 -3.92
CA VAL A 93 -0.65 -2.86 -3.40
C VAL A 93 -0.89 -1.53 -4.09
N ALA A 94 -1.14 -0.47 -3.32
CA ALA A 94 -1.07 0.89 -3.80
C ALA A 94 0.19 1.55 -3.26
N MET A 95 1.16 1.82 -4.14
CA MET A 95 2.43 2.40 -3.76
C MET A 95 2.53 3.86 -4.21
N ASP A 96 2.93 4.72 -3.29
CA ASP A 96 3.14 6.12 -3.59
C ASP A 96 4.49 6.34 -4.28
N ILE A 97 4.48 6.90 -5.48
CA ILE A 97 5.64 7.43 -6.20
C ILE A 97 5.59 8.95 -6.10
N LYS A 98 6.62 9.57 -5.52
CA LYS A 98 6.59 11.01 -5.23
C LYS A 98 7.04 11.87 -6.41
N ASN A 99 7.97 11.38 -7.24
CA ASN A 99 8.45 12.02 -8.47
C ASN A 99 9.29 11.00 -9.27
N ARG A 100 9.85 11.43 -10.43
CA ARG A 100 10.88 10.67 -11.14
C ARG A 100 12.15 10.50 -10.29
N PRO A 101 12.98 9.47 -10.53
CA PRO A 101 14.15 9.16 -9.67
C PRO A 101 15.07 10.34 -9.42
N GLU A 102 15.39 11.15 -10.44
CA GLU A 102 16.34 12.27 -10.34
C GLU A 102 15.86 13.40 -9.43
N LYS A 103 14.53 13.57 -9.31
CA LYS A 103 13.90 14.58 -8.44
C LYS A 103 13.30 13.99 -7.16
N TYR A 104 13.39 12.68 -6.99
CA TYR A 104 12.70 12.00 -5.89
C TYR A 104 13.17 12.50 -4.53
N LYS A 105 14.47 12.66 -4.35
CA LYS A 105 15.06 13.13 -3.08
C LYS A 105 14.60 14.53 -2.71
N GLU A 106 14.58 15.45 -3.67
CA GLU A 106 14.09 16.80 -3.46
C GLU A 106 12.61 16.81 -3.07
N THR A 107 11.79 16.01 -3.79
CA THR A 107 10.34 15.98 -3.60
C THR A 107 9.93 15.27 -2.30
N ALA A 108 10.59 14.17 -1.98
CA ALA A 108 10.25 13.33 -0.82
C ALA A 108 11.03 13.68 0.45
N GLY A 109 12.10 14.48 0.37
CA GLY A 109 12.97 14.77 1.48
C GLY A 109 13.74 13.53 1.98
N CYS A 110 14.07 12.59 1.08
CA CYS A 110 14.65 11.31 1.44
C CYS A 110 16.15 11.20 1.11
N THR A 111 16.82 10.22 1.72
CA THR A 111 18.23 9.89 1.46
C THR A 111 18.37 9.00 0.22
N ASP A 112 19.63 8.83 -0.27
CA ASP A 112 19.93 7.90 -1.36
C ASP A 112 19.56 6.45 -1.00
N ALA A 113 19.79 6.03 0.24
CA ALA A 113 19.42 4.70 0.71
C ALA A 113 17.90 4.49 0.70
N GLN A 114 17.12 5.51 1.06
CA GLN A 114 15.65 5.44 1.00
C GLN A 114 15.15 5.42 -0.45
N LEU A 115 15.74 6.21 -1.34
CA LEU A 115 15.41 6.14 -2.77
C LEU A 115 15.73 4.74 -3.35
N ALA A 116 16.90 4.19 -3.03
CA ALA A 116 17.26 2.83 -3.47
C ALA A 116 16.26 1.77 -2.96
N ALA A 117 15.75 1.93 -1.73
CA ALA A 117 14.70 1.06 -1.19
C ALA A 117 13.39 1.19 -1.98
N VAL A 118 12.98 2.42 -2.31
CA VAL A 118 11.79 2.68 -3.15
C VAL A 118 11.95 2.03 -4.53
N CYS A 119 13.12 2.19 -5.20
CA CYS A 119 13.40 1.55 -6.47
C CYS A 119 13.24 0.02 -6.40
N ARG A 120 13.79 -0.62 -5.36
CA ARG A 120 13.62 -2.07 -5.14
C ARG A 120 12.15 -2.48 -4.96
N SER A 121 11.34 -1.65 -4.31
CA SER A 121 9.90 -1.90 -4.17
C SER A 121 9.17 -1.75 -5.50
N VAL A 122 9.55 -0.78 -6.34
CA VAL A 122 9.04 -0.64 -7.71
C VAL A 122 9.35 -1.89 -8.53
N ASP A 123 10.62 -2.30 -8.57
CA ASP A 123 11.06 -3.49 -9.29
C ASP A 123 10.31 -4.74 -8.83
N LEU A 124 10.11 -4.89 -7.52
CA LEU A 124 9.36 -6.00 -6.94
C LEU A 124 7.90 -6.02 -7.43
N LEU A 125 7.20 -4.89 -7.47
CA LEU A 125 5.82 -4.81 -7.94
C LEU A 125 5.71 -5.04 -9.44
N LEU A 126 6.66 -4.55 -10.22
CA LEU A 126 6.72 -4.76 -11.68
C LEU A 126 6.87 -6.24 -12.07
N THR A 127 7.28 -7.13 -11.16
CA THR A 127 7.24 -8.58 -11.40
C THR A 127 5.84 -9.15 -11.59
N GLY A 128 4.79 -8.40 -11.25
CA GLY A 128 3.38 -8.81 -11.43
C GLY A 128 2.92 -9.93 -10.48
N ARG A 129 3.59 -10.13 -9.34
CA ARG A 129 3.23 -11.15 -8.34
C ARG A 129 1.96 -10.83 -7.57
N VAL A 130 1.53 -9.58 -7.59
CA VAL A 130 0.33 -9.05 -6.95
C VAL A 130 -0.24 -7.96 -7.84
N ASP A 131 -1.55 -7.74 -7.79
CA ASP A 131 -2.14 -6.58 -8.46
C ASP A 131 -1.69 -5.29 -7.75
N TYR A 132 -1.35 -4.27 -8.52
CA TYR A 132 -0.81 -3.03 -7.94
C TYR A 132 -1.21 -1.78 -8.72
N GLU A 133 -1.03 -0.63 -8.07
CA GLU A 133 -1.05 0.69 -8.68
C GLU A 133 0.08 1.56 -8.13
N PHE A 134 0.62 2.44 -8.96
CA PHE A 134 1.44 3.56 -8.49
C PHE A 134 0.60 4.82 -8.44
N ARG A 135 0.78 5.61 -7.37
CA ARG A 135 0.04 6.85 -7.14
C ARG A 135 1.00 8.01 -6.94
N THR A 136 0.68 9.16 -7.53
CA THR A 136 1.44 10.39 -7.34
C THR A 136 0.50 11.53 -6.98
N THR A 137 0.78 12.22 -5.87
CA THR A 137 0.12 13.49 -5.56
C THR A 137 0.86 14.60 -6.29
N VAL A 138 0.24 15.18 -7.29
CA VAL A 138 0.81 16.23 -8.13
C VAL A 138 0.62 17.59 -7.48
N THR A 139 1.72 18.37 -7.38
CA THR A 139 1.69 19.77 -6.94
C THR A 139 2.46 20.62 -7.93
N GLY A 140 1.93 21.79 -8.30
CA GLY A 140 2.55 22.68 -9.30
C GLY A 140 3.92 23.25 -8.91
N ARG A 141 4.32 23.14 -7.63
CA ARG A 141 5.64 23.59 -7.15
C ARG A 141 6.74 22.56 -7.34
N LEU A 142 6.39 21.26 -7.36
CA LEU A 142 7.33 20.16 -7.36
C LEU A 142 7.32 19.33 -8.66
N HIS A 143 6.26 19.47 -9.46
CA HIS A 143 6.04 18.63 -10.63
C HIS A 143 5.78 19.48 -11.88
N THR A 144 6.48 19.17 -12.94
CA THR A 144 6.16 19.60 -14.32
C THR A 144 5.48 18.44 -15.07
N PRO A 145 4.80 18.68 -16.18
CA PRO A 145 4.27 17.62 -17.04
C PRO A 145 5.37 16.61 -17.47
N ALA A 146 6.60 17.11 -17.72
CA ALA A 146 7.73 16.25 -18.06
C ALA A 146 8.15 15.33 -16.89
N ASP A 147 8.10 15.82 -15.65
CA ASP A 147 8.39 15.02 -14.46
C ASP A 147 7.37 13.88 -14.29
N ILE A 148 6.08 14.17 -14.51
CA ILE A 148 5.03 13.16 -14.44
C ILE A 148 5.19 12.12 -15.55
N GLY A 149 5.48 12.54 -16.79
CA GLY A 149 5.77 11.62 -17.89
C GLY A 149 6.96 10.72 -17.59
N ALA A 150 8.04 11.27 -17.03
CA ALA A 150 9.22 10.49 -16.65
C ALA A 150 8.95 9.53 -15.48
N ALA A 151 8.15 9.94 -14.49
CA ALA A 151 7.74 9.06 -13.40
C ALA A 151 6.83 7.90 -13.87
N ALA A 152 6.02 8.13 -14.89
CA ALA A 152 5.16 7.09 -15.48
C ALA A 152 5.93 6.12 -16.39
N ALA A 153 7.11 6.52 -16.86
CA ALA A 153 7.99 5.69 -17.70
C ALA A 153 9.05 4.93 -16.89
N TRP A 154 9.13 5.20 -15.58
CA TRP A 154 10.03 4.51 -14.64
C TRP A 154 9.51 3.10 -14.29
#